data_58d39490e126413533f386543ae22b13
#
_entry.id   58d39490e126413533f386543ae22b13
#
_cell.length_a   1.000
_cell.length_b   1.000
_cell.length_c   1.000
_cell.angle_alpha   90.00
_cell.angle_beta   90.00
_cell.angle_gamma   90.00
#
_symmetry.space_group_name_H-M   'P 1'
#
loop_
_entity.id
_entity.type
_entity.pdbx_description
1 polymer ?
#
loop_
_entity_poly.entity_id
_entity_poly.type
_entity_poly.pdbx_seq_one_letter_code
_entity_poly.pdbx_strand_id
1 'polypeptide(L)'
;MTEEPMASSAEVSQRPKIKNPEFINHLKAKRLLPEEFIDDLLREFHDNALDILMALIQTGYGSKQELCQIWCNTIGIAHVDLEKTLFQTDVVRRLPEAFAREYYAIPVYQMGDTITVATATPQNKKVLKEIEVRIGGRVNLVFALPEDIEWAIEQEYRTHTALQDFLKKISASQALTSEERITHTGLKQIAGEEAVNQLHVAIILVGITENTSEILIEPSAEDAKVYFIDHQNIKEKFLLDFLVYKALAVNLKKLAKLDEAPAETARYSRILFPTPGKKYDIRFLSLPTETEEKIFLKLMDRRSLSRLPQFETLYMSKRLQEFIAHQLDTAKGIFLLAGPNPAEQTAIAYAMLSKSASGKGMYLTIEDEIKYLLRGVEQYQVNPQAGLTRRALLESCLKQHPKMIYIQDIENAELTDLLAGMGPSELFIIAGIKSEDTFQALSHAIRLGIGGMVTAIVAQQSAARLCEHCKEKYLLPEETAQQIFITHGKKQIPVWRETGCAYCGHTGFIGSIGIYEYLPVTSAVRSLAEADAPRSDMHQKAREYNYESMAYDGIKKVLRGLTSLKEIERIQGRCIQ
;
A
#
# COMPACT_ATOMS: atom_id res chain seq x y z
N MET A 1 -16.54 -32.70 -0.97
CA MET A 1 -16.51 -33.00 -2.41
C MET A 1 -17.69 -32.25 -3.02
N THR A 2 -17.44 -31.12 -3.57
CA THR A 2 -18.12 -30.48 -4.71
C THR A 2 -17.24 -29.28 -5.08
N GLU A 3 -16.54 -29.44 -6.19
CA GLU A 3 -15.76 -28.41 -6.86
C GLU A 3 -16.73 -27.30 -7.32
N GLU A 4 -16.52 -26.07 -6.84
CA GLU A 4 -17.13 -24.90 -7.49
C GLU A 4 -16.36 -24.59 -8.77
N PRO A 5 -17.04 -24.37 -9.91
CA PRO A 5 -16.38 -24.14 -11.18
C PRO A 5 -15.74 -22.77 -11.22
N MET A 6 -14.48 -22.71 -11.67
CA MET A 6 -13.79 -21.50 -12.10
C MET A 6 -14.67 -20.68 -13.04
N ALA A 7 -14.61 -19.36 -12.91
CA ALA A 7 -15.40 -18.37 -13.65
C ALA A 7 -15.58 -18.74 -15.11
N SER A 8 -16.84 -18.67 -15.56
CA SER A 8 -17.29 -19.14 -16.86
C SER A 8 -16.57 -18.48 -18.02
N SER A 9 -16.25 -19.30 -19.01
CA SER A 9 -15.62 -19.01 -20.31
C SER A 9 -16.35 -17.96 -21.21
N ALA A 10 -17.36 -17.27 -20.72
CA ALA A 10 -18.16 -16.33 -21.52
C ALA A 10 -17.61 -14.89 -21.54
N GLU A 11 -16.79 -14.46 -20.56
CA GLU A 11 -16.19 -13.10 -20.56
C GLU A 11 -14.85 -13.01 -21.29
N VAL A 12 -14.24 -14.13 -21.64
CA VAL A 12 -12.93 -14.20 -22.31
C VAL A 12 -13.01 -13.90 -23.81
N SER A 13 -14.22 -13.80 -24.40
CA SER A 13 -14.36 -13.76 -25.87
C SER A 13 -14.10 -12.40 -26.55
N GLN A 14 -13.83 -11.33 -25.81
CA GLN A 14 -13.62 -9.97 -26.37
C GLN A 14 -12.17 -9.45 -26.29
N ARG A 15 -11.26 -10.17 -25.64
CA ARG A 15 -9.86 -9.71 -25.51
C ARG A 15 -9.04 -9.89 -26.78
N PRO A 16 -8.08 -8.97 -27.06
CA PRO A 16 -7.24 -9.08 -28.25
C PRO A 16 -6.37 -10.34 -28.21
N LYS A 17 -6.39 -11.12 -29.30
CA LYS A 17 -5.52 -12.30 -29.44
C LYS A 17 -4.19 -11.90 -30.05
N ILE A 18 -3.10 -12.04 -29.30
CA ILE A 18 -1.76 -11.65 -29.72
C ILE A 18 -0.84 -12.87 -29.64
N LYS A 19 -0.20 -13.20 -30.76
CA LYS A 19 0.89 -14.17 -30.81
C LYS A 19 2.22 -13.45 -30.65
N ASN A 20 3.01 -13.85 -29.68
CA ASN A 20 4.36 -13.33 -29.46
C ASN A 20 5.32 -14.50 -29.18
N PRO A 21 5.82 -15.17 -30.22
CA PRO A 21 6.72 -16.31 -30.06
C PRO A 21 8.07 -15.92 -29.42
N GLU A 22 8.53 -14.68 -29.61
CA GLU A 22 9.78 -14.20 -28.99
C GLU A 22 9.64 -14.08 -27.49
N PHE A 23 8.50 -13.63 -26.99
CA PHE A 23 8.19 -13.60 -25.57
C PHE A 23 8.23 -15.01 -24.96
N ILE A 24 7.56 -15.96 -25.59
CA ILE A 24 7.56 -17.38 -25.15
C ILE A 24 8.96 -17.96 -25.15
N ASN A 25 9.73 -17.73 -26.22
CA ASN A 25 11.11 -18.17 -26.30
C ASN A 25 12.00 -17.54 -25.22
N HIS A 26 11.77 -16.29 -24.88
CA HIS A 26 12.49 -15.60 -23.82
C HIS A 26 12.19 -16.18 -22.43
N LEU A 27 10.93 -16.53 -22.16
CA LEU A 27 10.54 -17.23 -20.91
C LEU A 27 11.22 -18.58 -20.78
N LYS A 28 11.29 -19.37 -21.90
CA LYS A 28 12.00 -20.66 -21.95
C LYS A 28 13.51 -20.49 -21.76
N ALA A 29 14.13 -19.54 -22.44
CA ALA A 29 15.58 -19.31 -22.41
C ALA A 29 16.09 -18.87 -21.03
N LYS A 30 15.33 -18.05 -20.31
CA LYS A 30 15.68 -17.62 -18.95
C LYS A 30 15.41 -18.66 -17.86
N ARG A 31 14.83 -19.81 -18.22
CA ARG A 31 14.41 -20.86 -17.27
C ARG A 31 13.60 -20.31 -16.08
N LEU A 32 12.81 -19.27 -16.33
CA LEU A 32 11.93 -18.66 -15.33
C LEU A 32 10.83 -19.64 -14.91
N LEU A 33 10.47 -20.58 -15.81
CA LEU A 33 9.44 -21.58 -15.62
C LEU A 33 9.88 -22.93 -16.24
N PRO A 34 9.41 -24.08 -15.73
CA PRO A 34 9.57 -25.35 -16.38
C PRO A 34 8.96 -25.34 -17.80
N GLU A 35 9.64 -25.96 -18.77
CA GLU A 35 9.15 -26.00 -20.17
C GLU A 35 7.76 -26.63 -20.28
N GLU A 36 7.51 -27.71 -19.53
CA GLU A 36 6.21 -28.40 -19.48
C GLU A 36 5.09 -27.45 -19.05
N PHE A 37 5.36 -26.58 -18.06
CA PHE A 37 4.37 -25.60 -17.59
C PHE A 37 4.07 -24.52 -18.64
N ILE A 38 5.07 -24.07 -19.39
CA ILE A 38 4.86 -23.12 -20.49
C ILE A 38 4.05 -23.77 -21.61
N ASP A 39 4.30 -25.03 -21.92
CA ASP A 39 3.57 -25.77 -22.95
C ASP A 39 2.11 -26.03 -22.53
N ASP A 40 1.83 -26.21 -21.25
CA ASP A 40 0.47 -26.31 -20.71
C ASP A 40 -0.26 -24.97 -20.81
N LEU A 41 0.39 -23.85 -20.47
CA LEU A 41 -0.19 -22.51 -20.66
C LEU A 41 -0.49 -22.20 -22.13
N LEU A 42 0.40 -22.59 -23.05
CA LEU A 42 0.17 -22.43 -24.49
C LEU A 42 -1.07 -23.18 -24.98
N ARG A 43 -1.30 -24.40 -24.46
CA ARG A 43 -2.51 -25.18 -24.77
C ARG A 43 -3.75 -24.56 -24.16
N GLU A 44 -3.69 -24.16 -22.89
CA GLU A 44 -4.82 -23.59 -22.15
C GLU A 44 -5.29 -22.27 -22.77
N PHE A 45 -4.35 -21.38 -23.10
CA PHE A 45 -4.66 -20.05 -23.66
C PHE A 45 -4.63 -20.00 -25.20
N HIS A 46 -4.64 -21.17 -25.89
CA HIS A 46 -4.73 -21.26 -27.36
C HIS A 46 -3.70 -20.37 -28.08
N ASP A 47 -2.45 -20.42 -27.64
CA ASP A 47 -1.32 -19.61 -28.14
C ASP A 47 -1.50 -18.08 -28.02
N ASN A 48 -2.43 -17.59 -27.19
CA ASN A 48 -2.57 -16.17 -26.93
C ASN A 48 -1.51 -15.72 -25.89
N ALA A 49 -0.42 -15.18 -26.38
CA ALA A 49 0.72 -14.78 -25.55
C ALA A 49 0.36 -13.66 -24.53
N LEU A 50 -0.64 -12.83 -24.86
CA LEU A 50 -1.11 -11.78 -23.93
C LEU A 50 -1.83 -12.38 -22.72
N ASP A 51 -2.69 -13.38 -22.93
CA ASP A 51 -3.37 -14.07 -21.82
C ASP A 51 -2.36 -14.85 -20.97
N ILE A 52 -1.32 -15.43 -21.58
CA ILE A 52 -0.22 -16.06 -20.85
C ILE A 52 0.53 -15.04 -20.00
N LEU A 53 0.86 -13.85 -20.53
CA LEU A 53 1.47 -12.77 -19.77
C LEU A 53 0.61 -12.39 -18.54
N MET A 54 -0.69 -12.25 -18.75
CA MET A 54 -1.62 -11.90 -17.67
C MET A 54 -1.74 -13.02 -16.63
N ALA A 55 -1.83 -14.28 -17.06
CA ALA A 55 -1.86 -15.43 -16.16
C ALA A 55 -0.58 -15.52 -15.30
N LEU A 56 0.59 -15.28 -15.87
CA LEU A 56 1.86 -15.26 -15.13
C LEU A 56 1.92 -14.14 -14.10
N ILE A 57 1.36 -12.96 -14.40
CA ILE A 57 1.25 -11.85 -13.44
C ILE A 57 0.27 -12.20 -12.31
N GLN A 58 -0.89 -12.75 -12.65
CA GLN A 58 -1.94 -13.10 -11.68
C GLN A 58 -1.53 -14.24 -10.74
N THR A 59 -0.78 -15.19 -11.25
CA THR A 59 -0.28 -16.34 -10.48
C THR A 59 0.99 -16.03 -9.68
N GLY A 60 1.58 -14.82 -9.87
CA GLY A 60 2.74 -14.36 -9.12
C GLY A 60 4.07 -14.99 -9.53
N TYR A 61 4.15 -15.55 -10.74
CA TYR A 61 5.40 -16.11 -11.29
C TYR A 61 6.46 -15.07 -11.68
N GLY A 62 6.09 -13.78 -11.65
CA GLY A 62 6.98 -12.65 -11.84
C GLY A 62 6.29 -11.36 -11.47
N SER A 63 7.05 -10.30 -11.20
CA SER A 63 6.45 -9.00 -10.97
C SER A 63 5.83 -8.46 -12.28
N LYS A 64 4.70 -7.74 -12.16
CA LYS A 64 4.06 -7.08 -13.30
C LYS A 64 5.07 -6.27 -14.12
N GLN A 65 5.94 -5.53 -13.44
CA GLN A 65 6.94 -4.68 -14.08
C GLN A 65 7.98 -5.50 -14.88
N GLU A 66 8.49 -6.59 -14.32
CA GLU A 66 9.48 -7.44 -15.00
C GLU A 66 8.88 -8.14 -16.22
N LEU A 67 7.70 -8.73 -16.08
CA LEU A 67 7.04 -9.46 -17.16
C LEU A 67 6.61 -8.51 -18.29
N CYS A 68 6.06 -7.33 -17.97
CA CYS A 68 5.77 -6.30 -18.95
C CYS A 68 7.03 -5.76 -19.64
N GLN A 69 8.16 -5.62 -18.91
CA GLN A 69 9.43 -5.22 -19.52
C GLN A 69 9.97 -6.27 -20.48
N ILE A 70 9.88 -7.55 -20.15
CA ILE A 70 10.25 -8.65 -21.05
C ILE A 70 9.38 -8.59 -22.31
N TRP A 71 8.06 -8.46 -22.15
CA TRP A 71 7.12 -8.32 -23.25
C TRP A 71 7.49 -7.15 -24.16
N CYS A 72 7.70 -5.98 -23.58
CA CYS A 72 8.00 -4.76 -24.32
C CYS A 72 9.34 -4.82 -25.08
N ASN A 73 10.33 -5.49 -24.50
CA ASN A 73 11.60 -5.71 -25.18
C ASN A 73 11.45 -6.57 -26.44
N THR A 74 10.49 -7.52 -26.45
CA THR A 74 10.25 -8.38 -27.63
C THR A 74 9.45 -7.67 -28.74
N ILE A 75 8.67 -6.66 -28.39
CA ILE A 75 7.89 -5.90 -29.38
C ILE A 75 8.51 -4.55 -29.75
N GLY A 76 9.59 -4.13 -29.07
CA GLY A 76 10.30 -2.87 -29.35
C GLY A 76 9.51 -1.61 -28.97
N ILE A 77 8.59 -1.69 -27.98
CA ILE A 77 7.69 -0.60 -27.57
C ILE A 77 7.80 -0.41 -26.05
N ALA A 78 7.73 0.84 -25.57
CA ALA A 78 7.81 1.14 -24.17
C ALA A 78 6.55 0.70 -23.40
N HIS A 79 6.73 0.24 -22.16
CA HIS A 79 5.63 -0.01 -21.22
C HIS A 79 5.28 1.28 -20.45
N VAL A 80 4.00 1.51 -20.23
CA VAL A 80 3.50 2.55 -19.34
C VAL A 80 2.66 1.92 -18.21
N ASP A 81 2.97 2.33 -16.98
CA ASP A 81 2.17 1.98 -15.81
C ASP A 81 1.06 3.05 -15.66
N LEU A 82 -0.13 2.72 -16.15
CA LEU A 82 -1.27 3.67 -16.17
C LEU A 82 -1.73 4.06 -14.77
N GLU A 83 -1.47 3.25 -13.75
CA GLU A 83 -1.80 3.59 -12.37
C GLU A 83 -0.94 4.73 -11.81
N LYS A 84 0.28 4.91 -12.36
CA LYS A 84 1.22 5.95 -11.95
C LYS A 84 1.29 7.12 -12.91
N THR A 85 0.54 7.06 -14.00
CA THR A 85 0.60 8.05 -15.07
C THR A 85 -0.45 9.12 -14.85
N LEU A 86 -0.07 10.38 -15.02
CA LEU A 86 -1.00 11.50 -15.01
C LEU A 86 -1.65 11.62 -16.40
N PHE A 87 -2.98 11.61 -16.42
CA PHE A 87 -3.76 11.81 -17.62
C PHE A 87 -4.07 13.29 -17.83
N GLN A 88 -3.97 13.74 -19.08
CA GLN A 88 -4.52 15.01 -19.50
C GLN A 88 -5.95 14.79 -20.00
N THR A 89 -6.94 15.20 -19.22
CA THR A 89 -8.36 14.92 -19.46
C THR A 89 -8.87 15.42 -20.82
N ASP A 90 -8.35 16.56 -21.28
CA ASP A 90 -8.66 17.13 -22.60
C ASP A 90 -8.08 16.28 -23.75
N VAL A 91 -6.93 15.65 -23.52
CA VAL A 91 -6.29 14.75 -24.48
C VAL A 91 -7.01 13.39 -24.51
N VAL A 92 -7.37 12.86 -23.36
CA VAL A 92 -8.14 11.61 -23.24
C VAL A 92 -9.44 11.68 -24.05
N ARG A 93 -10.16 12.78 -23.95
CA ARG A 93 -11.46 12.99 -24.62
C ARG A 93 -11.39 13.13 -26.12
N ARG A 94 -10.20 13.26 -26.72
CA ARG A 94 -10.06 13.25 -28.19
C ARG A 94 -10.37 11.89 -28.82
N LEU A 95 -10.33 10.83 -28.04
CA LEU A 95 -10.74 9.50 -28.47
C LEU A 95 -12.11 9.16 -27.86
N PRO A 96 -13.14 8.78 -28.61
CA PRO A 96 -14.42 8.39 -28.04
C PRO A 96 -14.32 7.16 -27.15
N GLU A 97 -15.07 7.14 -26.04
CA GLU A 97 -15.05 6.01 -25.07
C GLU A 97 -15.36 4.66 -25.73
N ALA A 98 -16.37 4.61 -26.61
CA ALA A 98 -16.71 3.39 -27.32
C ALA A 98 -15.52 2.82 -28.11
N PHE A 99 -14.77 3.68 -28.77
CA PHE A 99 -13.57 3.30 -29.51
C PHE A 99 -12.44 2.88 -28.56
N ALA A 100 -12.24 3.64 -27.47
CA ALA A 100 -11.23 3.31 -26.47
C ALA A 100 -11.43 1.90 -25.88
N ARG A 101 -12.69 1.53 -25.61
CA ARG A 101 -13.06 0.19 -25.12
C ARG A 101 -12.92 -0.89 -26.19
N GLU A 102 -13.39 -0.63 -27.42
CA GLU A 102 -13.33 -1.60 -28.51
C GLU A 102 -11.90 -2.01 -28.86
N TYR A 103 -10.99 -1.02 -28.87
CA TYR A 103 -9.60 -1.23 -29.32
C TYR A 103 -8.58 -1.29 -28.19
N TYR A 104 -9.02 -1.29 -26.94
CA TYR A 104 -8.13 -1.26 -25.77
C TYR A 104 -7.04 -0.20 -25.92
N ALA A 105 -7.46 1.06 -26.12
CA ALA A 105 -6.57 2.19 -26.33
C ALA A 105 -7.06 3.44 -25.60
N ILE A 106 -6.16 4.15 -24.89
CA ILE A 106 -6.49 5.39 -24.20
C ILE A 106 -5.39 6.43 -24.43
N PRO A 107 -5.73 7.67 -24.89
CA PRO A 107 -4.78 8.76 -24.89
C PRO A 107 -4.39 9.15 -23.46
N VAL A 108 -3.12 9.46 -23.26
CA VAL A 108 -2.58 9.73 -21.92
C VAL A 108 -2.23 11.20 -21.77
N TYR A 109 -1.30 11.70 -22.57
CA TYR A 109 -0.85 13.09 -22.55
C TYR A 109 -0.33 13.53 -23.92
N GLN A 110 -0.21 14.83 -24.11
CA GLN A 110 0.38 15.45 -25.29
C GLN A 110 1.68 16.15 -24.94
N MET A 111 2.73 15.92 -25.74
CA MET A 111 3.99 16.67 -25.71
C MET A 111 4.26 17.26 -27.10
N GLY A 112 4.20 18.58 -27.21
CA GLY A 112 4.27 19.25 -28.51
C GLY A 112 3.17 18.78 -29.46
N ASP A 113 3.54 18.28 -30.64
CA ASP A 113 2.60 17.78 -31.66
C ASP A 113 2.29 16.29 -31.54
N THR A 114 2.83 15.60 -30.53
CA THR A 114 2.71 14.16 -30.38
C THR A 114 1.87 13.79 -29.17
N ILE A 115 0.87 12.95 -29.39
CA ILE A 115 0.00 12.40 -28.33
C ILE A 115 0.45 10.98 -28.03
N THR A 116 0.72 10.71 -26.75
CA THR A 116 1.02 9.36 -26.27
C THR A 116 -0.29 8.63 -26.01
N VAL A 117 -0.45 7.45 -26.63
CA VAL A 117 -1.62 6.59 -26.49
C VAL A 117 -1.17 5.23 -25.98
N ALA A 118 -1.72 4.84 -24.84
CA ALA A 118 -1.52 3.50 -24.30
C ALA A 118 -2.49 2.51 -24.96
N THR A 119 -1.97 1.37 -25.39
CA THR A 119 -2.79 0.32 -26.01
C THR A 119 -2.26 -1.08 -25.69
N ALA A 120 -3.18 -2.05 -25.66
CA ALA A 120 -2.82 -3.45 -25.51
C ALA A 120 -2.27 -4.07 -26.82
N THR A 121 -2.53 -3.42 -27.97
CA THR A 121 -2.18 -3.93 -29.31
C THR A 121 -1.33 -2.95 -30.11
N PRO A 122 -0.16 -2.49 -29.59
CA PRO A 122 0.60 -1.43 -30.24
C PRO A 122 1.18 -1.80 -31.62
N GLN A 123 1.21 -3.08 -31.98
CA GLN A 123 1.66 -3.56 -33.28
C GLN A 123 0.54 -3.56 -34.34
N ASN A 124 -0.71 -3.30 -33.98
CA ASN A 124 -1.84 -3.31 -34.90
C ASN A 124 -1.89 -2.01 -35.71
N LYS A 125 -1.34 -2.06 -36.93
CA LYS A 125 -1.28 -0.91 -37.87
C LYS A 125 -2.65 -0.34 -38.25
N LYS A 126 -3.73 -1.15 -38.23
CA LYS A 126 -5.07 -0.66 -38.50
C LYS A 126 -5.58 0.23 -37.38
N VAL A 127 -5.41 -0.24 -36.13
CA VAL A 127 -5.77 0.50 -34.91
C VAL A 127 -4.99 1.81 -34.84
N LEU A 128 -3.67 1.78 -35.12
CA LEU A 128 -2.84 2.98 -35.13
C LEU A 128 -3.40 4.05 -36.12
N LYS A 129 -3.65 3.67 -37.36
CA LYS A 129 -4.20 4.59 -38.37
C LYS A 129 -5.55 5.19 -37.97
N GLU A 130 -6.42 4.37 -37.37
CA GLU A 130 -7.73 4.84 -36.92
C GLU A 130 -7.60 5.79 -35.71
N ILE A 131 -6.67 5.55 -34.82
CA ILE A 131 -6.34 6.43 -33.70
C ILE A 131 -5.81 7.77 -34.24
N GLU A 132 -4.84 7.75 -35.16
CA GLU A 132 -4.25 8.95 -35.75
C GLU A 132 -5.31 9.84 -36.43
N VAL A 133 -6.22 9.22 -37.20
CA VAL A 133 -7.31 9.95 -37.87
C VAL A 133 -8.25 10.61 -36.86
N ARG A 134 -8.62 9.93 -35.79
CA ARG A 134 -9.57 10.45 -34.80
C ARG A 134 -8.94 11.53 -33.89
N ILE A 135 -7.70 11.33 -33.50
CA ILE A 135 -6.97 12.27 -32.63
C ILE A 135 -6.52 13.53 -33.39
N GLY A 136 -6.30 13.40 -34.71
CA GLY A 136 -5.90 14.54 -35.56
C GLY A 136 -4.49 15.02 -35.32
N GLY A 137 -3.54 14.12 -35.02
CA GLY A 137 -2.14 14.45 -34.71
C GLY A 137 -1.21 13.25 -34.78
N ARG A 138 0.08 13.49 -34.52
CA ARG A 138 1.07 12.41 -34.41
C ARG A 138 0.80 11.60 -33.14
N VAL A 139 0.88 10.28 -33.26
CA VAL A 139 0.63 9.36 -32.15
C VAL A 139 1.89 8.57 -31.83
N ASN A 140 2.25 8.54 -30.56
CA ASN A 140 3.25 7.65 -30.01
C ASN A 140 2.56 6.54 -29.21
N LEU A 141 2.69 5.29 -29.65
CA LEU A 141 2.07 4.16 -28.95
C LEU A 141 2.98 3.62 -27.86
N VAL A 142 2.38 3.35 -26.71
CA VAL A 142 3.00 2.66 -25.59
C VAL A 142 2.15 1.46 -25.19
N PHE A 143 2.78 0.42 -24.68
CA PHE A 143 2.07 -0.78 -24.23
C PHE A 143 1.52 -0.60 -22.82
N ALA A 144 0.28 -1.01 -22.62
CA ALA A 144 -0.31 -1.24 -21.30
C ALA A 144 -1.16 -2.52 -21.33
N LEU A 145 -1.35 -3.14 -20.18
CA LEU A 145 -2.19 -4.34 -20.07
C LEU A 145 -3.67 -3.98 -20.32
N PRO A 146 -4.46 -4.89 -20.92
CA PRO A 146 -5.88 -4.67 -21.14
C PRO A 146 -6.63 -4.24 -19.88
N GLU A 147 -6.35 -4.87 -18.74
CA GLU A 147 -6.97 -4.55 -17.45
C GLU A 147 -6.64 -3.13 -16.97
N ASP A 148 -5.40 -2.66 -17.21
CA ASP A 148 -4.99 -1.31 -16.86
C ASP A 148 -5.67 -0.27 -17.77
N ILE A 149 -5.85 -0.60 -19.04
CA ILE A 149 -6.54 0.27 -20.01
C ILE A 149 -8.03 0.34 -19.68
N GLU A 150 -8.68 -0.77 -19.41
CA GLU A 150 -10.08 -0.80 -18.98
C GLU A 150 -10.27 0.04 -17.72
N TRP A 151 -9.38 -0.10 -16.76
CA TRP A 151 -9.38 0.72 -15.56
C TRP A 151 -9.22 2.21 -15.89
N ALA A 152 -8.25 2.57 -16.72
CA ALA A 152 -8.01 3.97 -17.08
C ALA A 152 -9.21 4.57 -17.82
N ILE A 153 -9.82 3.81 -18.75
CA ILE A 153 -11.04 4.22 -19.43
C ILE A 153 -12.17 4.49 -18.43
N GLU A 154 -12.37 3.59 -17.47
CA GLU A 154 -13.41 3.74 -16.47
C GLU A 154 -13.17 4.96 -15.58
N GLN A 155 -11.92 5.24 -15.20
CA GLN A 155 -11.58 6.41 -14.40
C GLN A 155 -11.78 7.72 -15.18
N GLU A 156 -11.26 7.79 -16.41
CA GLU A 156 -11.16 9.03 -17.14
C GLU A 156 -12.45 9.41 -17.89
N TYR A 157 -13.24 8.43 -18.34
CA TYR A 157 -14.46 8.72 -19.12
C TYR A 157 -15.73 8.75 -18.27
N ARG A 158 -15.89 7.89 -17.27
CA ARG A 158 -17.15 7.77 -16.52
C ARG A 158 -17.17 8.44 -15.16
N THR A 159 -16.14 8.29 -14.36
CA THR A 159 -16.20 8.68 -12.95
C THR A 159 -16.30 10.19 -12.81
N HIS A 160 -15.58 10.92 -13.63
CA HIS A 160 -15.60 12.39 -13.59
C HIS A 160 -16.86 12.98 -14.25
N THR A 161 -17.40 12.32 -15.29
CA THR A 161 -18.54 12.85 -16.04
C THR A 161 -19.86 12.61 -15.32
N ALA A 162 -20.10 11.38 -14.84
CA ALA A 162 -21.36 11.07 -14.14
C ALA A 162 -21.49 11.83 -12.83
N LEU A 163 -20.40 11.99 -12.10
CA LEU A 163 -20.40 12.73 -10.84
C LEU A 163 -20.40 14.24 -11.07
N GLN A 164 -19.60 14.77 -12.01
CA GLN A 164 -19.64 16.18 -12.37
C GLN A 164 -20.98 16.56 -13.01
N ASP A 165 -21.58 15.67 -13.82
CA ASP A 165 -22.93 15.90 -14.33
C ASP A 165 -23.98 15.79 -13.23
N PHE A 166 -23.81 14.89 -12.28
CA PHE A 166 -24.63 14.82 -11.07
C PHE A 166 -24.45 16.06 -10.20
N LEU A 167 -23.21 16.47 -9.91
CA LEU A 167 -22.90 17.68 -9.18
C LEU A 167 -23.27 18.96 -9.95
N LYS A 168 -23.11 18.99 -11.30
CA LYS A 168 -23.57 20.08 -12.16
C LYS A 168 -25.08 20.14 -12.22
N LYS A 169 -25.79 19.02 -12.27
CA LYS A 169 -27.25 18.98 -12.16
C LYS A 169 -27.71 19.50 -10.81
N ILE A 170 -27.02 19.16 -9.73
CA ILE A 170 -27.25 19.70 -8.39
C ILE A 170 -26.94 21.20 -8.35
N SER A 171 -25.82 21.66 -8.93
CA SER A 171 -25.42 23.08 -8.91
C SER A 171 -26.15 23.96 -9.94
N ALA A 172 -26.65 23.40 -11.04
CA ALA A 172 -27.41 24.13 -12.06
C ALA A 172 -28.87 24.38 -11.67
N SER A 173 -29.40 23.70 -10.66
CA SER A 173 -30.71 24.05 -10.13
C SER A 173 -30.55 25.29 -9.25
N GLN A 174 -31.33 26.35 -9.54
CA GLN A 174 -31.37 27.62 -8.78
C GLN A 174 -31.68 27.47 -7.27
N ALA A 175 -31.72 26.26 -6.74
CA ALA A 175 -31.89 25.96 -5.31
C ALA A 175 -30.60 26.07 -4.50
N LEU A 176 -29.44 26.24 -5.15
CA LEU A 176 -28.14 26.46 -4.53
C LEU A 176 -27.74 27.92 -4.61
N THR A 177 -28.38 28.75 -3.82
CA THR A 177 -27.89 30.11 -3.58
C THR A 177 -26.71 30.08 -2.62
N SER A 178 -25.55 30.43 -3.13
CA SER A 178 -24.36 30.97 -2.49
C SER A 178 -23.55 30.18 -1.46
N GLU A 179 -23.94 29.00 -1.05
CA GLU A 179 -23.13 28.08 -0.25
C GLU A 179 -23.35 26.66 -0.81
N GLU A 180 -22.32 25.85 -0.96
CA GLU A 180 -22.33 24.49 -1.52
C GLU A 180 -23.14 23.49 -0.67
N ARG A 181 -24.39 23.83 -0.36
CA ARG A 181 -25.29 23.06 0.50
C ARG A 181 -26.22 22.15 -0.32
N ILE A 182 -26.14 20.85 -0.11
CA ILE A 182 -26.99 19.86 -0.75
C ILE A 182 -28.27 19.69 0.06
N THR A 183 -29.43 20.15 -0.49
CA THR A 183 -30.73 20.06 0.18
C THR A 183 -31.56 18.88 -0.32
N HIS A 184 -32.40 18.32 0.55
CA HIS A 184 -33.29 17.20 0.22
C HIS A 184 -34.29 17.54 -0.89
N THR A 185 -34.88 18.73 -0.84
CA THR A 185 -35.81 19.20 -1.88
C THR A 185 -35.10 19.41 -3.22
N GLY A 186 -33.87 19.96 -3.19
CA GLY A 186 -33.03 20.14 -4.37
C GLY A 186 -32.67 18.82 -5.02
N LEU A 187 -32.25 17.81 -4.25
CA LEU A 187 -31.95 16.47 -4.77
C LEU A 187 -33.17 15.80 -5.41
N LYS A 188 -34.34 15.88 -4.77
CA LYS A 188 -35.60 15.35 -5.33
C LYS A 188 -36.04 16.03 -6.63
N GLN A 189 -35.85 17.33 -6.73
CA GLN A 189 -36.20 18.11 -7.95
C GLN A 189 -35.25 17.83 -9.13
N ILE A 190 -33.96 17.58 -8.85
CA ILE A 190 -32.92 17.47 -9.89
C ILE A 190 -32.88 16.07 -10.50
N ALA A 191 -33.01 15.02 -9.70
CA ALA A 191 -32.77 13.65 -10.14
C ALA A 191 -33.77 12.63 -9.56
N GLY A 192 -34.88 13.08 -8.94
CA GLY A 192 -35.88 12.21 -8.35
C GLY A 192 -35.45 11.57 -7.03
N GLU A 193 -36.28 10.67 -6.49
CA GLU A 193 -35.97 9.97 -5.24
C GLU A 193 -34.71 9.06 -5.34
N GLU A 194 -34.38 8.62 -6.54
CA GLU A 194 -33.23 7.76 -6.80
C GLU A 194 -31.90 8.49 -6.55
N ALA A 195 -31.83 9.81 -6.71
CA ALA A 195 -30.62 10.59 -6.45
C ALA A 195 -30.20 10.60 -4.97
N VAL A 196 -31.16 10.67 -4.07
CA VAL A 196 -30.89 10.57 -2.63
C VAL A 196 -30.37 9.17 -2.29
N ASN A 197 -30.95 8.16 -2.95
CA ASN A 197 -30.53 6.79 -2.76
C ASN A 197 -29.13 6.47 -3.32
N GLN A 198 -28.67 7.23 -4.30
CA GLN A 198 -27.34 7.04 -4.94
C GLN A 198 -26.25 7.94 -4.36
N LEU A 199 -26.58 8.92 -3.54
CA LEU A 199 -25.62 9.89 -3.00
C LEU A 199 -24.45 9.24 -2.27
N HIS A 200 -24.68 8.16 -1.51
CA HIS A 200 -23.64 7.43 -0.80
C HIS A 200 -22.62 6.79 -1.77
N VAL A 201 -23.08 6.27 -2.91
CA VAL A 201 -22.21 5.74 -3.96
C VAL A 201 -21.38 6.87 -4.58
N ALA A 202 -22.02 8.00 -4.88
CA ALA A 202 -21.34 9.16 -5.45
C ALA A 202 -20.23 9.70 -4.53
N ILE A 203 -20.50 9.89 -3.23
CA ILE A 203 -19.51 10.36 -2.26
C ILE A 203 -18.31 9.39 -2.16
N ILE A 204 -18.57 8.09 -2.11
CA ILE A 204 -17.51 7.06 -2.09
C ILE A 204 -16.67 7.13 -3.38
N LEU A 205 -17.30 7.21 -4.54
CA LEU A 205 -16.61 7.29 -5.83
C LEU A 205 -15.75 8.56 -5.94
N VAL A 206 -16.22 9.72 -5.46
CA VAL A 206 -15.41 10.94 -5.40
C VAL A 206 -14.20 10.75 -4.51
N GLY A 207 -14.39 10.21 -3.30
CA GLY A 207 -13.30 9.93 -2.40
C GLY A 207 -12.23 9.01 -3.04
N ILE A 208 -12.67 7.97 -3.75
CA ILE A 208 -11.80 7.06 -4.49
C ILE A 208 -11.04 7.79 -5.61
N THR A 209 -11.72 8.64 -6.38
CA THR A 209 -11.12 9.38 -7.51
C THR A 209 -10.09 10.40 -7.04
N GLU A 210 -10.34 11.04 -5.91
CA GLU A 210 -9.41 12.00 -5.31
C GLU A 210 -8.30 11.34 -4.47
N ASN A 211 -8.20 9.99 -4.47
CA ASN A 211 -7.25 9.22 -3.66
C ASN A 211 -7.34 9.53 -2.15
N THR A 212 -8.54 9.83 -1.69
CA THR A 212 -8.81 10.08 -0.28
C THR A 212 -8.62 8.80 0.53
N SER A 213 -7.94 8.89 1.67
CA SER A 213 -7.77 7.75 2.57
C SER A 213 -9.00 7.50 3.44
N GLU A 214 -9.66 8.58 3.87
CA GLU A 214 -10.82 8.50 4.76
C GLU A 214 -11.87 9.58 4.40
N ILE A 215 -13.15 9.23 4.55
CA ILE A 215 -14.28 10.15 4.46
C ILE A 215 -14.90 10.23 5.86
N LEU A 216 -15.02 11.45 6.37
CA LEU A 216 -15.68 11.74 7.63
C LEU A 216 -16.98 12.50 7.35
N ILE A 217 -18.08 12.03 7.93
CA ILE A 217 -19.38 12.71 7.89
C ILE A 217 -19.75 13.08 9.33
N GLU A 218 -19.79 14.37 9.60
CA GLU A 218 -19.99 14.94 10.92
C GLU A 218 -21.30 15.72 10.98
N PRO A 219 -22.33 15.18 11.66
CA PRO A 219 -23.63 15.85 11.79
C PRO A 219 -23.58 16.95 12.84
N SER A 220 -24.36 18.00 12.59
CA SER A 220 -24.77 19.02 13.54
C SER A 220 -26.28 18.99 13.72
N ALA A 221 -26.86 19.96 14.47
CA ALA A 221 -28.30 20.03 14.67
C ALA A 221 -29.09 20.38 13.39
N GLU A 222 -28.48 21.08 12.44
CA GLU A 222 -29.16 21.62 11.25
C GLU A 222 -28.62 21.05 9.92
N ASP A 223 -27.39 20.51 9.93
CA ASP A 223 -26.69 20.07 8.74
C ASP A 223 -25.67 18.94 9.06
N ALA A 224 -24.95 18.51 8.05
CA ALA A 224 -23.80 17.63 8.23
C ALA A 224 -22.68 18.01 7.26
N LYS A 225 -21.45 18.01 7.78
CA LYS A 225 -20.24 18.29 7.00
C LYS A 225 -19.59 17.01 6.54
N VAL A 226 -19.20 16.96 5.28
CA VAL A 226 -18.43 15.87 4.71
C VAL A 226 -17.00 16.31 4.47
N TYR A 227 -16.07 15.65 5.13
CA TYR A 227 -14.65 15.88 5.00
C TYR A 227 -13.97 14.74 4.25
N PHE A 228 -13.06 15.08 3.37
CA PHE A 228 -12.13 14.17 2.77
C PHE A 228 -10.76 14.32 3.43
N ILE A 229 -10.21 13.22 3.89
CA ILE A 229 -8.96 13.18 4.64
C ILE A 229 -7.94 12.41 3.81
N ASP A 230 -6.81 13.06 3.49
CA ASP A 230 -5.65 12.42 2.85
C ASP A 230 -4.43 12.61 3.76
N HIS A 231 -3.97 11.50 4.37
CA HIS A 231 -2.86 11.41 5.32
C HIS A 231 -2.90 12.46 6.45
N GLN A 232 -2.61 13.74 6.18
CA GLN A 232 -2.59 14.82 7.17
C GLN A 232 -3.44 16.03 6.77
N ASN A 233 -4.05 16.01 5.57
CA ASN A 233 -4.87 17.10 5.08
C ASN A 233 -6.35 16.77 5.23
N ILE A 234 -7.06 17.58 5.97
CA ILE A 234 -8.51 17.52 6.12
C ILE A 234 -9.10 18.61 5.24
N LYS A 235 -9.97 18.23 4.30
CA LYS A 235 -10.62 19.14 3.37
C LYS A 235 -12.13 18.99 3.48
N GLU A 236 -12.83 20.06 3.90
CA GLU A 236 -14.28 20.11 3.83
C GLU A 236 -14.70 20.12 2.35
N LYS A 237 -15.60 19.21 1.97
CA LYS A 237 -16.04 19.01 0.58
C LYS A 237 -17.48 19.39 0.35
N PHE A 238 -18.37 18.97 1.25
CA PHE A 238 -19.81 19.15 1.10
C PHE A 238 -20.44 19.55 2.43
N LEU A 239 -21.44 20.42 2.35
CA LEU A 239 -22.38 20.67 3.41
C LEU A 239 -23.72 20.02 3.02
N LEU A 240 -24.23 19.12 3.82
CA LEU A 240 -25.48 18.40 3.58
C LEU A 240 -26.58 18.94 4.48
N ASP A 241 -27.78 19.12 3.93
CA ASP A 241 -28.99 19.31 4.73
C ASP A 241 -29.19 18.10 5.66
N PHE A 242 -29.71 18.34 6.85
CA PHE A 242 -29.90 17.28 7.86
C PHE A 242 -30.76 16.11 7.39
N LEU A 243 -31.80 16.35 6.56
CA LEU A 243 -32.62 15.28 5.98
C LEU A 243 -31.84 14.46 4.93
N VAL A 244 -30.96 15.11 4.17
CA VAL A 244 -30.07 14.45 3.22
C VAL A 244 -29.06 13.57 3.97
N TYR A 245 -28.49 14.09 5.04
CA TYR A 245 -27.60 13.32 5.92
C TYR A 245 -28.30 12.07 6.48
N LYS A 246 -29.54 12.20 7.00
CA LYS A 246 -30.28 11.02 7.53
C LYS A 246 -30.47 9.94 6.48
N ALA A 247 -30.87 10.32 5.27
CA ALA A 247 -31.03 9.37 4.16
C ALA A 247 -29.68 8.73 3.77
N LEU A 248 -28.59 9.54 3.75
CA LEU A 248 -27.23 9.05 3.49
C LEU A 248 -26.78 8.05 4.55
N ALA A 249 -26.98 8.35 5.84
CA ALA A 249 -26.62 7.47 6.95
C ALA A 249 -27.33 6.13 6.89
N VAL A 250 -28.64 6.14 6.60
CA VAL A 250 -29.42 4.91 6.39
C VAL A 250 -28.88 4.10 5.23
N ASN A 251 -28.60 4.71 4.09
CA ASN A 251 -28.10 4.00 2.91
C ASN A 251 -26.68 3.45 3.12
N LEU A 252 -25.82 4.16 3.84
CA LEU A 252 -24.49 3.68 4.22
C LEU A 252 -24.60 2.48 5.19
N LYS A 253 -25.51 2.50 6.16
CA LYS A 253 -25.75 1.37 7.05
C LYS A 253 -26.30 0.15 6.30
N LYS A 254 -27.23 0.33 5.34
CA LYS A 254 -27.68 -0.73 4.44
C LYS A 254 -26.52 -1.37 3.67
N LEU A 255 -25.69 -0.54 3.08
CA LEU A 255 -24.49 -1.00 2.37
C LEU A 255 -23.52 -1.75 3.29
N ALA A 256 -23.43 -1.34 4.54
CA ALA A 256 -22.63 -1.96 5.59
C ALA A 256 -23.29 -3.22 6.21
N LYS A 257 -24.52 -3.56 5.80
CA LYS A 257 -25.34 -4.64 6.37
C LYS A 257 -25.55 -4.50 7.89
N LEU A 258 -25.74 -3.29 8.35
CA LEU A 258 -26.03 -2.93 9.73
C LEU A 258 -27.51 -2.55 9.88
N ASP A 259 -28.02 -2.58 11.12
CA ASP A 259 -29.32 -2.06 11.45
C ASP A 259 -29.42 -0.55 11.13
N GLU A 260 -30.50 -0.15 10.48
CA GLU A 260 -30.75 1.21 10.04
C GLU A 260 -31.08 2.17 11.18
N ALA A 261 -31.54 1.65 12.32
CA ALA A 261 -31.89 2.45 13.48
C ALA A 261 -30.67 3.21 14.04
N PRO A 262 -30.87 4.38 14.66
CA PRO A 262 -29.80 5.08 15.37
C PRO A 262 -29.10 4.15 16.38
N ALA A 263 -27.78 4.23 16.45
CA ALA A 263 -26.99 3.37 17.30
C ALA A 263 -26.72 4.05 18.66
N GLU A 264 -26.92 3.32 19.74
CA GLU A 264 -26.53 3.76 21.09
C GLU A 264 -25.05 3.48 21.39
N THR A 265 -24.41 2.63 20.57
CA THR A 265 -23.01 2.24 20.72
C THR A 265 -22.30 2.30 19.38
N ALA A 266 -20.96 2.37 19.39
CA ALA A 266 -20.16 2.31 18.18
C ALA A 266 -20.47 1.07 17.35
N ARG A 267 -20.71 1.24 16.06
CA ARG A 267 -20.94 0.14 15.10
C ARG A 267 -19.83 0.12 14.08
N TYR A 268 -19.28 -1.06 13.87
CA TYR A 268 -18.23 -1.30 12.91
C TYR A 268 -18.66 -2.35 11.88
N SER A 269 -18.33 -2.12 10.61
CA SER A 269 -18.58 -3.08 9.54
C SER A 269 -17.58 -2.91 8.41
N ARG A 270 -17.59 -3.87 7.50
CA ARG A 270 -16.76 -3.90 6.31
C ARG A 270 -17.64 -3.94 5.06
N ILE A 271 -17.43 -3.00 4.16
CA ILE A 271 -18.15 -2.90 2.89
C ILE A 271 -17.19 -3.31 1.78
N LEU A 272 -17.54 -4.34 1.01
CA LEU A 272 -16.85 -4.65 -0.23
C LEU A 272 -17.51 -3.85 -1.35
N PHE A 273 -16.85 -2.76 -1.75
CA PHE A 273 -17.39 -1.85 -2.75
C PHE A 273 -16.79 -2.17 -4.13
N PRO A 274 -17.58 -2.74 -5.05
CA PRO A 274 -17.11 -3.02 -6.39
C PRO A 274 -17.07 -1.71 -7.20
N THR A 275 -15.93 -1.44 -7.81
CA THR A 275 -15.81 -0.46 -8.88
C THR A 275 -15.36 -1.19 -10.14
N PRO A 276 -15.63 -0.67 -11.34
CA PRO A 276 -15.12 -1.27 -12.57
C PRO A 276 -13.60 -1.44 -12.50
N GLY A 277 -13.14 -2.67 -12.66
CA GLY A 277 -11.71 -3.03 -12.58
C GLY A 277 -11.06 -2.95 -11.19
N LYS A 278 -11.76 -2.50 -10.14
CA LYS A 278 -11.25 -2.41 -8.75
C LYS A 278 -12.28 -2.89 -7.74
N LYS A 279 -11.79 -3.48 -6.66
CA LYS A 279 -12.60 -3.75 -5.47
C LYS A 279 -12.01 -2.95 -4.31
N TYR A 280 -12.81 -2.07 -3.75
CA TYR A 280 -12.42 -1.35 -2.55
C TYR A 280 -12.93 -2.08 -1.31
N ASP A 281 -12.10 -2.10 -0.30
CA ASP A 281 -12.43 -2.52 1.04
C ASP A 281 -12.69 -1.25 1.86
N ILE A 282 -13.93 -0.98 2.17
CA ILE A 282 -14.32 0.21 2.93
C ILE A 282 -14.61 -0.21 4.37
N ARG A 283 -13.86 0.34 5.31
CA ARG A 283 -14.12 0.17 6.74
C ARG A 283 -15.11 1.23 7.17
N PHE A 284 -16.28 0.79 7.57
CA PHE A 284 -17.36 1.63 8.08
C PHE A 284 -17.31 1.66 9.61
N LEU A 285 -17.29 2.85 10.19
CA LEU A 285 -17.43 3.07 11.61
C LEU A 285 -18.50 4.15 11.83
N SER A 286 -19.48 3.85 12.66
CA SER A 286 -20.49 4.82 13.13
C SER A 286 -20.32 5.01 14.64
N LEU A 287 -20.22 6.25 15.07
CA LEU A 287 -20.10 6.64 16.47
C LEU A 287 -21.32 7.51 16.86
N PRO A 288 -22.08 7.13 17.90
CA PRO A 288 -23.16 7.97 18.40
C PRO A 288 -22.61 9.29 18.95
N THR A 289 -23.30 10.37 18.67
CA THR A 289 -23.08 11.71 19.24
C THR A 289 -24.35 12.21 19.92
N GLU A 290 -24.31 13.39 20.52
CA GLU A 290 -25.51 13.96 21.16
C GLU A 290 -26.64 14.27 20.17
N THR A 291 -26.32 14.50 18.90
CA THR A 291 -27.29 14.85 17.86
C THR A 291 -27.67 13.68 16.97
N GLU A 292 -26.71 12.94 16.47
CA GLU A 292 -26.86 11.82 15.52
C GLU A 292 -25.59 10.97 15.51
N GLU A 293 -25.34 10.20 14.47
CA GLU A 293 -24.15 9.35 14.33
C GLU A 293 -23.07 10.01 13.47
N LYS A 294 -21.85 10.11 13.97
CA LYS A 294 -20.68 10.48 13.18
C LYS A 294 -20.17 9.26 12.41
N ILE A 295 -20.02 9.37 11.10
CA ILE A 295 -19.67 8.25 10.22
C ILE A 295 -18.27 8.43 9.65
N PHE A 296 -17.47 7.38 9.75
CA PHE A 296 -16.14 7.27 9.16
C PHE A 296 -16.12 6.16 8.11
N LEU A 297 -15.59 6.46 6.93
CA LEU A 297 -15.36 5.51 5.86
C LEU A 297 -13.88 5.51 5.52
N LYS A 298 -13.15 4.45 5.85
CA LYS A 298 -11.76 4.31 5.44
C LYS A 298 -11.71 3.53 4.12
N LEU A 299 -11.17 4.16 3.09
CA LEU A 299 -11.12 3.63 1.73
C LEU A 299 -9.81 2.87 1.49
N MET A 300 -9.88 1.60 1.21
CA MET A 300 -8.71 0.75 0.97
C MET A 300 -8.81 0.08 -0.40
N ASP A 301 -7.92 0.45 -1.34
CA ASP A 301 -7.84 -0.23 -2.63
C ASP A 301 -7.31 -1.66 -2.44
N ARG A 302 -8.11 -2.66 -2.79
CA ARG A 302 -7.68 -4.07 -2.73
C ARG A 302 -6.56 -4.42 -3.70
N ARG A 303 -6.30 -3.61 -4.71
CA ARG A 303 -5.14 -3.78 -5.62
C ARG A 303 -3.86 -3.18 -5.06
N SER A 304 -3.93 -2.34 -4.03
CA SER A 304 -2.73 -2.08 -3.23
C SER A 304 -2.20 -3.37 -2.57
N LEU A 305 -3.01 -4.45 -2.59
CA LEU A 305 -2.60 -5.83 -2.32
C LEU A 305 -1.52 -6.36 -3.29
N SER A 306 -1.46 -5.82 -4.52
CA SER A 306 -0.37 -6.13 -5.46
C SER A 306 0.96 -5.45 -5.11
N ARG A 307 0.95 -4.58 -4.11
CA ARG A 307 2.13 -3.90 -3.55
C ARG A 307 2.39 -4.36 -2.12
N LEU A 308 2.38 -5.67 -1.91
CA LEU A 308 2.89 -6.21 -0.66
C LEU A 308 4.27 -5.62 -0.40
N PRO A 309 4.53 -5.14 0.83
CA PRO A 309 5.84 -4.66 1.19
C PRO A 309 6.90 -5.73 0.88
N GLN A 310 7.94 -5.32 0.16
CA GLN A 310 9.12 -6.13 -0.13
C GLN A 310 10.32 -5.44 0.48
N PHE A 311 11.38 -6.16 0.78
CA PHE A 311 12.57 -5.57 1.39
C PHE A 311 13.17 -4.45 0.54
N GLU A 312 13.07 -4.57 -0.80
CA GLU A 312 13.52 -3.58 -1.76
C GLU A 312 12.69 -2.29 -1.69
N THR A 313 11.37 -2.42 -1.59
CA THR A 313 10.44 -1.26 -1.49
C THR A 313 10.51 -0.58 -0.13
N LEU A 314 10.99 -1.29 0.91
CA LEU A 314 11.23 -0.75 2.24
C LEU A 314 12.60 -0.05 2.35
N TYR A 315 13.38 0.02 1.28
CA TYR A 315 14.73 0.63 1.26
C TYR A 315 15.71 0.02 2.28
N MET A 316 15.56 -1.27 2.57
CA MET A 316 16.47 -1.99 3.45
C MET A 316 17.84 -2.20 2.80
N SER A 317 18.91 -2.07 3.59
CA SER A 317 20.26 -2.39 3.12
C SER A 317 20.38 -3.89 2.81
N LYS A 318 21.22 -4.27 1.83
CA LYS A 318 21.46 -5.69 1.53
C LYS A 318 21.88 -6.48 2.77
N ARG A 319 22.70 -5.87 3.62
CA ARG A 319 23.17 -6.48 4.87
C ARG A 319 22.02 -6.78 5.84
N LEU A 320 21.06 -5.84 5.99
CA LEU A 320 19.85 -6.07 6.78
C LEU A 320 18.98 -7.16 6.16
N GLN A 321 18.82 -7.18 4.84
CA GLN A 321 18.07 -8.22 4.14
C GLN A 321 18.69 -9.62 4.35
N GLU A 322 20.01 -9.73 4.26
CA GLU A 322 20.76 -10.96 4.54
C GLU A 322 20.62 -11.39 6.00
N PHE A 323 20.70 -10.45 6.94
CA PHE A 323 20.46 -10.71 8.35
C PHE A 323 19.07 -11.27 8.59
N ILE A 324 18.01 -10.62 8.06
CA ILE A 324 16.63 -11.10 8.19
C ILE A 324 16.48 -12.48 7.53
N ALA A 325 17.03 -12.69 6.33
CA ALA A 325 16.95 -13.97 5.65
C ALA A 325 17.58 -15.09 6.48
N HIS A 326 18.75 -14.86 7.06
CA HIS A 326 19.39 -15.81 7.96
C HIS A 326 18.53 -16.14 9.19
N GLN A 327 17.89 -15.13 9.80
CA GLN A 327 16.97 -15.35 10.92
C GLN A 327 15.75 -16.20 10.51
N LEU A 328 15.16 -15.94 9.33
CA LEU A 328 14.01 -16.70 8.83
C LEU A 328 14.34 -18.18 8.60
N ASP A 329 15.59 -18.50 8.24
CA ASP A 329 16.02 -19.86 7.94
C ASP A 329 16.46 -20.63 9.21
N THR A 330 17.00 -19.94 10.19
CA THR A 330 17.73 -20.61 11.31
C THR A 330 17.15 -20.32 12.68
N ALA A 331 16.46 -19.19 12.85
CA ALA A 331 16.07 -18.75 14.18
C ALA A 331 14.82 -19.45 14.72
N LYS A 332 14.80 -19.61 16.03
CA LYS A 332 13.67 -20.00 16.86
C LYS A 332 13.51 -18.91 17.93
N GLY A 333 12.34 -18.80 18.51
CA GLY A 333 12.07 -17.78 19.53
C GLY A 333 11.52 -16.49 18.94
N ILE A 334 11.82 -15.34 19.52
CA ILE A 334 11.17 -14.08 19.23
C ILE A 334 12.09 -13.14 18.43
N PHE A 335 11.63 -12.72 17.26
CA PHE A 335 12.17 -11.63 16.46
C PHE A 335 11.33 -10.38 16.70
N LEU A 336 11.91 -9.37 17.35
CA LEU A 336 11.18 -8.14 17.65
C LEU A 336 11.30 -7.13 16.49
N LEU A 337 10.17 -6.54 16.17
CA LEU A 337 10.07 -5.37 15.30
C LEU A 337 9.74 -4.16 16.18
N ALA A 338 10.71 -3.26 16.34
CA ALA A 338 10.60 -2.10 17.19
C ALA A 338 10.38 -0.82 16.39
N GLY A 339 9.62 0.11 16.92
CA GLY A 339 9.38 1.41 16.29
C GLY A 339 8.19 2.14 16.92
N PRO A 340 8.08 3.45 16.68
CA PRO A 340 6.96 4.24 17.19
C PRO A 340 5.65 3.98 16.42
N ASN A 341 5.74 3.47 15.18
CA ASN A 341 4.61 3.29 14.28
C ASN A 341 4.33 1.81 13.98
N PRO A 342 3.24 1.22 14.51
CA PRO A 342 2.87 -0.17 14.27
C PRO A 342 2.67 -0.53 12.78
N ALA A 343 2.26 0.45 11.96
CA ALA A 343 2.06 0.22 10.54
C ALA A 343 3.36 -0.11 9.79
N GLU A 344 4.46 0.49 10.21
CA GLU A 344 5.79 0.26 9.65
C GLU A 344 6.34 -1.10 10.06
N GLN A 345 6.14 -1.47 11.32
CA GLN A 345 6.46 -2.80 11.83
C GLN A 345 5.69 -3.89 11.06
N THR A 346 4.39 -3.68 10.83
CA THR A 346 3.55 -4.59 10.03
C THR A 346 4.09 -4.73 8.60
N ALA A 347 4.59 -3.67 7.98
CA ALA A 347 5.17 -3.73 6.63
C ALA A 347 6.41 -4.64 6.58
N ILE A 348 7.28 -4.58 7.59
CA ILE A 348 8.44 -5.48 7.70
C ILE A 348 7.97 -6.92 7.91
N ALA A 349 7.03 -7.14 8.84
CA ALA A 349 6.48 -8.47 9.14
C ALA A 349 5.86 -9.11 7.88
N TYR A 350 5.14 -8.34 7.08
CA TYR A 350 4.54 -8.82 5.84
C TYR A 350 5.58 -9.17 4.78
N ALA A 351 6.64 -8.39 4.66
CA ALA A 351 7.76 -8.72 3.78
C ALA A 351 8.46 -10.04 4.21
N MET A 352 8.64 -10.24 5.52
CA MET A 352 9.19 -11.47 6.09
C MET A 352 8.28 -12.67 5.85
N LEU A 353 6.99 -12.54 6.14
CA LEU A 353 5.99 -13.59 5.92
C LEU A 353 5.86 -13.96 4.45
N SER A 354 5.76 -12.98 3.55
CA SER A 354 5.66 -13.20 2.11
C SER A 354 6.84 -14.00 1.55
N LYS A 355 8.05 -13.75 2.09
CA LYS A 355 9.26 -14.48 1.72
C LYS A 355 9.24 -15.92 2.24
N SER A 356 8.68 -16.16 3.44
CA SER A 356 8.66 -17.46 4.11
C SER A 356 7.50 -18.35 3.67
N ALA A 357 6.34 -17.77 3.36
CA ALA A 357 5.10 -18.51 3.10
C ALA A 357 5.06 -19.28 1.77
N SER A 358 6.09 -19.15 0.93
CA SER A 358 6.30 -20.00 -0.25
C SER A 358 6.74 -21.43 0.09
N GLY A 359 7.14 -21.68 1.36
CA GLY A 359 7.58 -22.97 1.86
C GLY A 359 6.48 -23.84 2.45
N LYS A 360 6.81 -25.10 2.79
CA LYS A 360 5.93 -25.97 3.55
C LYS A 360 5.86 -25.49 5.01
N GLY A 361 4.65 -25.28 5.54
CA GLY A 361 4.43 -24.90 6.93
C GLY A 361 3.16 -24.05 7.08
N MET A 362 2.72 -23.90 8.32
CA MET A 362 1.60 -23.04 8.69
C MET A 362 2.14 -21.69 9.16
N TYR A 363 1.65 -20.61 8.57
CA TYR A 363 2.03 -19.24 8.86
C TYR A 363 0.79 -18.47 9.30
N LEU A 364 0.85 -17.85 10.47
CA LEU A 364 -0.31 -17.21 11.09
C LEU A 364 0.00 -15.76 11.44
N THR A 365 -1.03 -14.92 11.51
CA THR A 365 -0.93 -13.58 12.07
C THR A 365 -2.04 -13.29 13.07
N ILE A 366 -1.75 -12.44 14.06
CA ILE A 366 -2.69 -11.88 15.02
C ILE A 366 -2.55 -10.36 14.98
N GLU A 367 -3.53 -9.68 14.43
CA GLU A 367 -3.47 -8.27 14.09
C GLU A 367 -4.70 -7.51 14.59
N ASP A 368 -4.54 -6.26 14.97
CA ASP A 368 -5.68 -5.38 15.27
C ASP A 368 -6.45 -5.06 14.00
N GLU A 369 -5.72 -4.85 12.92
CA GLU A 369 -6.27 -4.57 11.60
C GLU A 369 -5.43 -5.25 10.52
N ILE A 370 -6.03 -6.18 9.78
CA ILE A 370 -5.40 -6.81 8.61
C ILE A 370 -5.38 -5.80 7.47
N LYS A 371 -4.19 -5.31 7.10
CA LYS A 371 -4.02 -4.30 6.03
C LYS A 371 -3.97 -4.91 4.65
N TYR A 372 -3.33 -6.06 4.51
CA TYR A 372 -3.15 -6.79 3.26
C TYR A 372 -3.41 -8.27 3.50
N LEU A 373 -3.97 -8.95 2.50
CA LEU A 373 -4.12 -10.41 2.53
C LEU A 373 -2.84 -11.06 1.98
N LEU A 374 -2.19 -11.89 2.79
CA LEU A 374 -1.00 -12.63 2.42
C LEU A 374 -1.37 -14.00 1.90
N ARG A 375 -0.82 -14.39 0.75
CA ARG A 375 -1.02 -15.73 0.21
C ARG A 375 -0.28 -16.76 1.07
N GLY A 376 -0.95 -17.85 1.43
CA GLY A 376 -0.36 -18.92 2.25
C GLY A 376 -0.17 -18.55 3.73
N VAL A 377 -0.81 -17.48 4.19
CA VAL A 377 -0.80 -17.04 5.59
C VAL A 377 -2.25 -16.94 6.07
N GLU A 378 -2.57 -17.56 7.17
CA GLU A 378 -3.86 -17.39 7.85
C GLU A 378 -3.79 -16.17 8.77
N GLN A 379 -4.69 -15.21 8.57
CA GLN A 379 -4.67 -13.92 9.24
C GLN A 379 -5.88 -13.76 10.14
N TYR A 380 -5.63 -13.55 11.43
CA TYR A 380 -6.66 -13.38 12.43
C TYR A 380 -6.70 -11.93 12.91
N GLN A 381 -7.88 -11.34 12.84
CA GLN A 381 -8.10 -9.99 13.35
C GLN A 381 -8.67 -10.03 14.76
N VAL A 382 -8.08 -9.26 15.65
CA VAL A 382 -8.53 -9.08 17.04
C VAL A 382 -9.91 -8.43 17.04
N ASN A 383 -10.85 -9.03 17.78
CA ASN A 383 -12.18 -8.49 18.01
C ASN A 383 -12.67 -8.87 19.43
N PRO A 384 -12.35 -8.05 20.43
CA PRO A 384 -12.68 -8.35 21.83
C PRO A 384 -14.19 -8.51 22.08
N GLN A 385 -15.03 -7.79 21.32
CA GLN A 385 -16.50 -7.88 21.44
C GLN A 385 -17.04 -9.26 21.03
N ALA A 386 -16.34 -9.91 20.08
CA ALA A 386 -16.65 -11.28 19.66
C ALA A 386 -15.89 -12.35 20.47
N GLY A 387 -15.20 -11.99 21.55
CA GLY A 387 -14.37 -12.91 22.34
C GLY A 387 -13.02 -13.25 21.70
N LEU A 388 -12.70 -12.67 20.52
CA LEU A 388 -11.44 -12.88 19.80
C LEU A 388 -10.36 -11.93 20.35
N THR A 389 -9.99 -12.11 21.62
CA THR A 389 -8.87 -11.36 22.22
C THR A 389 -7.54 -11.87 21.68
N ARG A 390 -6.46 -11.04 21.79
CA ARG A 390 -5.11 -11.47 21.38
C ARG A 390 -4.69 -12.76 22.07
N ARG A 391 -4.98 -12.91 23.38
CA ARG A 391 -4.70 -14.12 24.15
C ARG A 391 -5.43 -15.33 23.61
N ALA A 392 -6.75 -15.24 23.44
CA ALA A 392 -7.58 -16.35 22.92
C ALA A 392 -7.14 -16.78 21.52
N LEU A 393 -6.82 -15.81 20.65
CA LEU A 393 -6.29 -16.08 19.32
C LEU A 393 -4.92 -16.77 19.39
N LEU A 394 -3.99 -16.28 20.25
CA LEU A 394 -2.67 -16.89 20.39
C LEU A 394 -2.76 -18.32 20.92
N GLU A 395 -3.57 -18.58 21.95
CA GLU A 395 -3.83 -19.94 22.47
C GLU A 395 -4.37 -20.89 21.40
N SER A 396 -5.27 -20.38 20.54
CA SER A 396 -5.83 -21.15 19.43
C SER A 396 -4.82 -21.38 18.31
N CYS A 397 -4.00 -20.38 18.00
CA CYS A 397 -2.94 -20.49 17.01
C CYS A 397 -1.85 -21.49 17.41
N LEU A 398 -1.45 -21.47 18.69
CA LEU A 398 -0.42 -22.38 19.22
C LEU A 398 -0.84 -23.87 19.13
N LYS A 399 -2.12 -24.17 19.29
CA LYS A 399 -2.65 -25.55 19.15
C LYS A 399 -2.56 -26.09 17.72
N GLN A 400 -2.35 -25.23 16.74
CA GLN A 400 -2.21 -25.61 15.32
C GLN A 400 -0.77 -25.94 14.94
N HIS A 401 0.19 -25.85 15.87
CA HIS A 401 1.62 -26.10 15.66
C HIS A 401 2.19 -25.29 14.47
N PRO A 402 2.03 -23.97 14.45
CA PRO A 402 2.51 -23.15 13.34
C PRO A 402 4.05 -23.13 13.30
N LYS A 403 4.58 -22.96 12.10
CA LYS A 403 6.00 -22.71 11.88
C LYS A 403 6.39 -21.29 12.27
N MET A 404 5.48 -20.33 12.01
CA MET A 404 5.71 -18.92 12.27
C MET A 404 4.41 -18.21 12.63
N ILE A 405 4.47 -17.31 13.61
CA ILE A 405 3.37 -16.42 14.00
C ILE A 405 3.87 -14.98 13.98
N TYR A 406 3.08 -14.08 13.38
CA TYR A 406 3.23 -12.63 13.57
C TYR A 406 2.21 -12.13 14.59
N ILE A 407 2.68 -11.41 15.60
CA ILE A 407 1.85 -10.74 16.62
C ILE A 407 2.11 -9.24 16.49
N GLN A 408 1.09 -8.48 16.09
CA GLN A 408 1.25 -7.06 15.79
C GLN A 408 1.68 -6.22 17.00
N ASP A 409 1.24 -6.60 18.21
CA ASP A 409 1.58 -5.93 19.46
C ASP A 409 1.72 -6.97 20.58
N ILE A 410 2.90 -7.01 21.18
CA ILE A 410 3.23 -7.96 22.25
C ILE A 410 3.20 -7.31 23.65
N GLU A 411 2.90 -6.02 23.77
CA GLU A 411 2.96 -5.25 25.03
C GLU A 411 1.81 -5.57 26.01
N ASN A 412 1.37 -6.81 26.04
CA ASN A 412 0.33 -7.28 26.95
C ASN A 412 0.88 -8.37 27.86
N ALA A 413 0.84 -8.15 29.18
CA ALA A 413 1.33 -9.09 30.18
C ALA A 413 0.72 -10.51 30.03
N GLU A 414 -0.56 -10.61 29.69
CA GLU A 414 -1.23 -11.91 29.49
C GLU A 414 -0.66 -12.69 28.29
N LEU A 415 -0.19 -11.99 27.23
CA LEU A 415 0.46 -12.62 26.09
C LEU A 415 1.89 -13.06 26.44
N THR A 416 2.62 -12.20 27.14
CA THR A 416 4.00 -12.48 27.50
C THR A 416 4.11 -13.62 28.53
N ASP A 417 3.17 -13.72 29.47
CA ASP A 417 3.07 -14.85 30.40
C ASP A 417 2.81 -16.18 29.66
N LEU A 418 1.93 -16.16 28.66
CA LEU A 418 1.67 -17.33 27.83
C LEU A 418 2.91 -17.76 27.04
N LEU A 419 3.61 -16.81 26.44
CA LEU A 419 4.85 -17.06 25.69
C LEU A 419 5.98 -17.55 26.59
N ALA A 420 6.20 -16.90 27.75
CA ALA A 420 7.21 -17.30 28.71
C ALA A 420 6.98 -18.74 29.24
N GLY A 421 5.71 -19.15 29.37
CA GLY A 421 5.32 -20.50 29.79
C GLY A 421 5.59 -21.58 28.73
N MET A 422 5.80 -21.23 27.47
CA MET A 422 6.02 -22.22 26.38
C MET A 422 7.41 -22.88 26.42
N GLY A 423 8.38 -22.26 27.06
CA GLY A 423 9.76 -22.74 27.05
C GLY A 423 10.43 -22.67 25.67
N PRO A 424 11.60 -23.30 25.48
CA PRO A 424 12.28 -23.35 24.19
C PRO A 424 11.44 -24.12 23.19
N SER A 425 10.83 -23.43 22.23
CA SER A 425 10.01 -24.03 21.17
C SER A 425 10.68 -23.89 19.81
N GLU A 426 10.27 -24.74 18.86
CA GLU A 426 10.69 -24.62 17.45
C GLU A 426 9.98 -23.47 16.72
N LEU A 427 9.06 -22.80 17.39
CA LEU A 427 8.25 -21.73 16.86
C LEU A 427 9.09 -20.46 16.65
N PHE A 428 8.96 -19.85 15.48
CA PHE A 428 9.48 -18.53 15.20
C PHE A 428 8.38 -17.49 15.34
N ILE A 429 8.55 -16.54 16.23
CA ILE A 429 7.59 -15.47 16.50
C ILE A 429 8.16 -14.14 16.02
N ILE A 430 7.45 -13.47 15.11
CA ILE A 430 7.70 -12.07 14.79
C ILE A 430 6.74 -11.26 15.64
N ALA A 431 7.25 -10.29 16.42
CA ALA A 431 6.40 -9.51 17.31
C ALA A 431 6.69 -8.01 17.24
N GLY A 432 5.64 -7.21 17.15
CA GLY A 432 5.74 -5.76 17.26
C GLY A 432 5.87 -5.29 18.70
N ILE A 433 6.72 -4.31 18.94
CA ILE A 433 6.90 -3.65 20.23
C ILE A 433 7.15 -2.15 20.04
N LYS A 434 6.53 -1.31 20.85
CA LYS A 434 6.73 0.14 20.76
C LYS A 434 8.05 0.53 21.42
N SER A 435 8.99 1.03 20.65
CA SER A 435 10.30 1.45 21.14
C SER A 435 10.99 2.37 20.13
N GLU A 436 11.92 3.17 20.58
CA GLU A 436 12.69 4.09 19.72
C GLU A 436 13.88 3.40 19.06
N ASP A 437 14.47 2.41 19.72
CA ASP A 437 15.66 1.70 19.26
C ASP A 437 15.70 0.25 19.77
N THR A 438 16.71 -0.50 19.33
CA THR A 438 16.86 -1.94 19.64
C THR A 438 17.20 -2.23 21.09
N PHE A 439 17.97 -1.38 21.77
CA PHE A 439 18.37 -1.61 23.16
C PHE A 439 17.21 -1.33 24.11
N GLN A 440 16.45 -0.27 23.85
CA GLN A 440 15.23 0.02 24.60
C GLN A 440 14.21 -1.11 24.41
N ALA A 441 14.06 -1.65 23.20
CA ALA A 441 13.21 -2.79 22.92
C ALA A 441 13.64 -4.05 23.69
N LEU A 442 14.95 -4.32 23.76
CA LEU A 442 15.49 -5.44 24.54
C LEU A 442 15.20 -5.28 26.03
N SER A 443 15.49 -4.11 26.60
CA SER A 443 15.20 -3.81 28.01
C SER A 443 13.70 -3.93 28.31
N HIS A 444 12.84 -3.51 27.37
CA HIS A 444 11.38 -3.66 27.50
C HIS A 444 10.98 -5.14 27.49
N ALA A 445 11.50 -5.93 26.56
CA ALA A 445 11.24 -7.38 26.49
C ALA A 445 11.71 -8.13 27.75
N ILE A 446 12.83 -7.71 28.36
CA ILE A 446 13.30 -8.26 29.62
C ILE A 446 12.31 -7.97 30.75
N ARG A 447 11.84 -6.73 30.87
CA ARG A 447 10.79 -6.36 31.84
C ARG A 447 9.48 -7.11 31.65
N LEU A 448 9.13 -7.45 30.42
CA LEU A 448 7.97 -8.27 30.09
C LEU A 448 8.20 -9.78 30.32
N GLY A 449 9.36 -10.21 30.80
CA GLY A 449 9.67 -11.63 31.08
C GLY A 449 10.00 -12.47 29.85
N ILE A 450 10.06 -11.90 28.64
CA ILE A 450 10.33 -12.61 27.38
C ILE A 450 11.75 -12.39 26.84
N GLY A 451 12.58 -11.62 27.55
CA GLY A 451 13.95 -11.29 27.12
C GLY A 451 14.81 -12.49 26.78
N GLY A 452 14.64 -13.62 27.52
CA GLY A 452 15.34 -14.87 27.28
C GLY A 452 15.03 -15.52 25.93
N MET A 453 13.87 -15.23 25.34
CA MET A 453 13.41 -15.79 24.06
C MET A 453 13.76 -14.90 22.86
N VAL A 454 14.15 -13.64 23.08
CA VAL A 454 14.46 -12.70 21.99
C VAL A 454 15.80 -13.08 21.35
N THR A 455 15.78 -13.32 20.04
CA THR A 455 16.96 -13.72 19.26
C THR A 455 17.51 -12.59 18.40
N ALA A 456 16.64 -11.70 17.95
CA ALA A 456 17.01 -10.56 17.13
C ALA A 456 15.99 -9.42 17.26
N ILE A 457 16.45 -8.20 17.03
CA ILE A 457 15.62 -7.01 17.04
C ILE A 457 15.94 -6.17 15.80
N VAL A 458 14.91 -5.70 15.10
CA VAL A 458 15.01 -4.66 14.08
C VAL A 458 14.17 -3.48 14.52
N ALA A 459 14.80 -2.32 14.68
CA ALA A 459 14.11 -1.07 14.95
C ALA A 459 14.00 -0.24 13.66
N GLN A 460 12.87 0.43 13.47
CA GLN A 460 12.61 1.31 12.34
C GLN A 460 12.06 2.65 12.80
N GLN A 461 12.56 3.71 12.17
CA GLN A 461 11.94 5.03 12.18
C GLN A 461 11.80 5.54 10.74
N SER A 462 10.87 6.47 10.51
CA SER A 462 10.62 7.06 9.19
C SER A 462 11.29 8.41 9.02
N ALA A 463 12.00 8.57 7.90
CA ALA A 463 12.51 9.83 7.40
C ALA A 463 11.75 10.28 6.14
N ALA A 464 11.55 11.58 5.96
CA ALA A 464 11.00 12.12 4.73
C ALA A 464 11.95 11.84 3.55
N ARG A 465 11.38 11.36 2.42
CA ARG A 465 12.16 11.06 1.22
C ARG A 465 12.28 12.30 0.34
N LEU A 466 13.50 12.64 -0.06
CA LEU A 466 13.75 13.77 -0.96
C LEU A 466 13.03 13.61 -2.30
N CYS A 467 12.48 14.70 -2.79
CA CYS A 467 11.88 14.77 -4.11
C CYS A 467 12.96 14.65 -5.19
N GLU A 468 12.84 13.65 -6.06
CA GLU A 468 13.80 13.41 -7.15
C GLU A 468 13.85 14.56 -8.17
N HIS A 469 12.75 15.35 -8.28
CA HIS A 469 12.65 16.45 -9.25
C HIS A 469 13.33 17.74 -8.81
N CYS A 470 13.47 17.95 -7.49
CA CYS A 470 14.00 19.23 -7.00
C CYS A 470 15.09 19.11 -5.95
N LYS A 471 15.51 17.90 -5.57
CA LYS A 471 16.64 17.76 -4.65
C LYS A 471 17.91 18.38 -5.26
N GLU A 472 18.64 19.15 -4.45
CA GLU A 472 19.85 19.83 -4.86
C GLU A 472 21.07 19.20 -4.20
N LYS A 473 22.12 18.98 -4.99
CA LYS A 473 23.39 18.46 -4.50
C LYS A 473 24.24 19.61 -3.96
N TYR A 474 24.77 19.44 -2.75
CA TYR A 474 25.70 20.41 -2.16
C TYR A 474 26.85 19.68 -1.44
N LEU A 475 27.88 20.42 -1.12
CA LEU A 475 29.03 19.91 -0.38
C LEU A 475 28.87 20.24 1.10
N LEU A 476 29.03 19.25 1.96
CA LEU A 476 29.02 19.48 3.40
C LEU A 476 30.19 20.38 3.83
N PRO A 477 29.96 21.33 4.75
CA PRO A 477 31.06 22.04 5.42
C PRO A 477 32.03 21.04 6.05
N GLU A 478 33.33 21.37 6.03
CA GLU A 478 34.40 20.48 6.48
C GLU A 478 34.22 20.08 7.96
N GLU A 479 33.80 21.01 8.81
CA GLU A 479 33.51 20.77 10.22
C GLU A 479 32.40 19.74 10.41
N THR A 480 31.30 19.87 9.69
CA THR A 480 30.16 18.92 9.72
C THR A 480 30.56 17.56 9.16
N ALA A 481 31.35 17.55 8.08
CA ALA A 481 31.84 16.33 7.48
C ALA A 481 32.77 15.55 8.43
N GLN A 482 33.64 16.24 9.18
CA GLN A 482 34.53 15.62 10.17
C GLN A 482 33.79 15.06 11.39
N GLN A 483 32.68 15.70 11.80
CA GLN A 483 31.84 15.22 12.90
C GLN A 483 31.06 13.94 12.55
N ILE A 484 30.61 13.83 11.30
CA ILE A 484 29.71 12.74 10.85
C ILE A 484 30.51 11.58 10.26
N PHE A 485 31.61 11.88 9.57
CA PHE A 485 32.39 10.88 8.86
C PHE A 485 33.80 10.81 9.38
N ILE A 486 34.27 9.61 9.70
CA ILE A 486 35.70 9.37 9.89
C ILE A 486 36.36 9.46 8.50
N THR A 487 36.73 10.69 8.09
CA THR A 487 37.27 10.92 6.75
C THR A 487 38.79 10.72 6.74
N HIS A 488 39.22 9.61 6.21
CA HIS A 488 40.62 9.47 5.82
C HIS A 488 40.86 10.28 4.52
N GLY A 489 41.11 11.60 4.65
CA GLY A 489 41.64 12.44 3.57
C GLY A 489 40.68 13.04 2.54
N LYS A 490 39.35 12.79 2.59
CA LYS A 490 38.36 13.44 1.72
C LYS A 490 37.79 14.69 2.37
N LYS A 491 38.17 15.87 1.87
CA LYS A 491 37.77 17.17 2.42
C LYS A 491 36.33 17.61 2.03
N GLN A 492 35.68 16.97 1.08
CA GLN A 492 34.38 17.40 0.57
C GLN A 492 33.46 16.20 0.31
N ILE A 493 32.37 16.12 1.03
CA ILE A 493 31.37 15.04 0.90
C ILE A 493 30.12 15.62 0.27
N PRO A 494 29.72 15.14 -0.94
CA PRO A 494 28.50 15.58 -1.57
C PRO A 494 27.29 14.89 -0.94
N VAL A 495 26.29 15.69 -0.59
CA VAL A 495 24.99 15.25 -0.08
C VAL A 495 23.88 16.04 -0.77
N TRP A 496 22.63 15.74 -0.48
CA TRP A 496 21.47 16.40 -1.10
C TRP A 496 20.59 17.06 -0.03
N ARG A 497 19.95 18.15 -0.43
CA ARG A 497 18.99 18.89 0.38
C ARG A 497 17.67 19.08 -0.38
N GLU A 498 16.64 19.35 0.39
CA GLU A 498 15.33 19.74 -0.10
C GLU A 498 15.34 21.17 -0.67
N THR A 499 14.63 21.42 -1.79
CA THR A 499 14.42 22.78 -2.34
C THR A 499 12.95 23.13 -2.52
N GLY A 500 12.14 22.18 -2.97
CA GLY A 500 10.72 22.36 -3.24
C GLY A 500 10.41 22.65 -4.70
N CYS A 501 9.33 22.04 -5.22
CA CYS A 501 8.80 22.28 -6.56
C CYS A 501 7.29 21.97 -6.60
N ALA A 502 6.62 22.29 -7.69
CA ALA A 502 5.19 22.03 -7.85
C ALA A 502 4.84 20.53 -7.70
N TYR A 503 5.74 19.63 -8.12
CA TYR A 503 5.53 18.18 -8.04
C TYR A 503 5.45 17.66 -6.59
N CYS A 504 6.22 18.23 -5.68
CA CYS A 504 6.18 17.87 -4.25
C CYS A 504 5.36 18.84 -3.39
N GLY A 505 4.54 19.69 -3.99
CA GLY A 505 3.78 20.72 -3.25
C GLY A 505 4.69 21.70 -2.50
N HIS A 506 5.86 22.02 -3.07
CA HIS A 506 6.88 22.93 -2.54
C HIS A 506 7.53 22.48 -1.22
N THR A 507 7.31 21.23 -0.77
CA THR A 507 7.90 20.70 0.47
C THR A 507 9.34 20.24 0.32
N GLY A 508 9.77 19.87 -0.89
CA GLY A 508 11.05 19.23 -1.17
C GLY A 508 11.07 17.72 -0.88
N PHE A 509 9.96 17.15 -0.39
CA PHE A 509 9.86 15.74 -0.01
C PHE A 509 8.66 15.05 -0.67
N ILE A 510 8.76 13.74 -0.91
CA ILE A 510 7.68 12.89 -1.43
C ILE A 510 7.71 11.54 -0.73
N GLY A 511 6.70 11.30 0.12
CA GLY A 511 6.61 10.07 0.91
C GLY A 511 7.71 9.93 1.96
N SER A 512 7.90 8.72 2.45
CA SER A 512 8.88 8.41 3.49
C SER A 512 9.73 7.19 3.13
N ILE A 513 10.85 7.04 3.85
CA ILE A 513 11.71 5.86 3.81
C ILE A 513 11.98 5.38 5.23
N GLY A 514 12.11 4.06 5.41
CA GLY A 514 12.54 3.50 6.69
C GLY A 514 14.02 3.81 6.93
N ILE A 515 14.38 4.08 8.18
CA ILE A 515 15.75 4.11 8.70
C ILE A 515 15.84 3.00 9.73
N TYR A 516 16.83 2.14 9.61
CA TYR A 516 16.87 0.86 10.33
C TYR A 516 18.06 0.75 11.28
N GLU A 517 17.81 0.07 12.37
CA GLU A 517 18.80 -0.45 13.29
C GLU A 517 18.55 -1.93 13.50
N TYR A 518 19.57 -2.77 13.56
CA TYR A 518 19.34 -4.17 13.87
C TYR A 518 20.38 -4.72 14.85
N LEU A 519 19.91 -5.55 15.77
CA LEU A 519 20.66 -6.10 16.88
C LEU A 519 20.49 -7.63 16.95
N PRO A 520 21.52 -8.42 16.67
CA PRO A 520 21.57 -9.82 17.08
C PRO A 520 21.63 -9.91 18.61
N VAL A 521 20.65 -10.57 19.23
CA VAL A 521 20.60 -10.68 20.69
C VAL A 521 21.39 -11.92 21.15
N THR A 522 22.69 -11.73 21.35
CA THR A 522 23.56 -12.76 21.92
C THR A 522 23.41 -12.85 23.44
N SER A 523 23.88 -13.96 24.06
CA SER A 523 23.90 -14.10 25.52
C SER A 523 24.67 -12.95 26.20
N ALA A 524 25.79 -12.53 25.62
CA ALA A 524 26.60 -11.43 26.15
C ALA A 524 25.85 -10.09 26.12
N VAL A 525 25.14 -9.75 25.03
CA VAL A 525 24.34 -8.52 24.94
C VAL A 525 23.16 -8.57 25.91
N ARG A 526 22.50 -9.74 25.99
CA ARG A 526 21.38 -9.96 26.91
C ARG A 526 21.80 -9.78 28.37
N SER A 527 22.92 -10.41 28.81
CA SER A 527 23.38 -10.29 30.17
C SER A 527 23.72 -8.84 30.57
N LEU A 528 24.25 -8.03 29.63
CA LEU A 528 24.47 -6.61 29.88
C LEU A 528 23.13 -5.86 30.03
N ALA A 529 22.13 -6.18 29.22
CA ALA A 529 20.81 -5.55 29.32
C ALA A 529 20.07 -5.97 30.62
N GLU A 530 20.19 -7.24 31.05
CA GLU A 530 19.66 -7.76 32.33
C GLU A 530 20.33 -7.12 33.53
N ALA A 531 21.62 -6.78 33.43
CA ALA A 531 22.37 -6.08 34.45
C ALA A 531 22.17 -4.55 34.44
N ASP A 532 21.30 -4.03 33.57
CA ASP A 532 21.08 -2.59 33.37
C ASP A 532 22.40 -1.82 33.11
N ALA A 533 23.30 -2.44 32.34
CA ALA A 533 24.60 -1.90 32.02
C ALA A 533 24.50 -0.60 31.22
N PRO A 534 25.49 0.30 31.28
CA PRO A 534 25.52 1.52 30.51
C PRO A 534 25.32 1.23 28.99
N ARG A 535 24.59 2.09 28.34
CA ARG A 535 24.28 1.95 26.89
C ARG A 535 25.55 1.87 26.02
N SER A 536 26.60 2.60 26.40
CA SER A 536 27.94 2.53 25.77
C SER A 536 28.48 1.11 25.70
N ASP A 537 28.36 0.37 26.81
CA ASP A 537 28.93 -0.97 26.95
C ASP A 537 28.12 -1.98 26.09
N MET A 538 26.79 -1.82 26.10
CA MET A 538 25.91 -2.59 25.22
C MET A 538 26.22 -2.33 23.73
N HIS A 539 26.40 -1.07 23.34
CA HIS A 539 26.80 -0.70 21.99
C HIS A 539 28.17 -1.28 21.60
N GLN A 540 29.17 -1.16 22.48
CA GLN A 540 30.49 -1.71 22.23
C GLN A 540 30.41 -3.22 22.01
N LYS A 541 29.66 -3.92 22.87
CA LYS A 541 29.50 -5.37 22.77
C LYS A 541 28.73 -5.79 21.52
N ALA A 542 27.66 -5.08 21.18
CA ALA A 542 26.85 -5.38 20.00
C ALA A 542 27.65 -5.26 18.68
N ARG A 543 28.59 -4.30 18.59
CA ARG A 543 29.47 -4.13 17.42
C ARG A 543 30.32 -5.37 17.10
N GLU A 544 30.64 -6.18 18.09
CA GLU A 544 31.36 -7.46 17.88
C GLU A 544 30.51 -8.49 17.11
N TYR A 545 29.18 -8.31 17.07
CA TYR A 545 28.19 -9.26 16.55
C TYR A 545 27.34 -8.72 15.41
N ASN A 546 27.93 -7.97 14.49
CA ASN A 546 27.24 -7.45 13.31
C ASN A 546 26.06 -6.48 13.59
N TYR A 547 26.06 -5.78 14.70
CA TYR A 547 25.13 -4.68 14.96
C TYR A 547 25.33 -3.54 13.94
N GLU A 548 24.22 -2.98 13.45
CA GLU A 548 24.23 -1.76 12.61
C GLU A 548 23.28 -0.75 13.24
N SER A 549 23.80 0.45 13.56
CA SER A 549 23.00 1.50 14.17
C SER A 549 22.12 2.24 13.17
N MET A 550 21.04 2.83 13.68
CA MET A 550 20.13 3.67 12.90
C MET A 550 20.87 4.88 12.28
N ALA A 551 21.84 5.46 13.02
CA ALA A 551 22.72 6.53 12.51
C ALA A 551 23.45 6.12 11.24
N TYR A 552 24.05 4.95 11.28
CA TYR A 552 24.85 4.45 10.15
C TYR A 552 23.99 4.19 8.91
N ASP A 553 22.81 3.58 9.06
CA ASP A 553 21.86 3.37 7.95
C ASP A 553 21.33 4.71 7.41
N GLY A 554 20.99 5.65 8.30
CA GLY A 554 20.56 7.00 7.94
C GLY A 554 21.59 7.74 7.09
N ILE A 555 22.85 7.74 7.53
CA ILE A 555 23.96 8.38 6.80
C ILE A 555 24.16 7.75 5.42
N LYS A 556 24.10 6.43 5.29
CA LYS A 556 24.14 5.76 3.97
C LYS A 556 23.03 6.25 3.05
N LYS A 557 21.83 6.50 3.56
CA LYS A 557 20.68 7.01 2.80
C LYS A 557 20.85 8.48 2.41
N VAL A 558 21.43 9.29 3.29
CA VAL A 558 21.82 10.68 2.95
C VAL A 558 22.84 10.70 1.82
N LEU A 559 23.89 9.88 1.88
CA LEU A 559 24.91 9.78 0.82
C LEU A 559 24.34 9.32 -0.53
N ARG A 560 23.25 8.58 -0.53
CA ARG A 560 22.53 8.16 -1.73
C ARG A 560 21.51 9.20 -2.22
N GLY A 561 21.31 10.30 -1.49
CA GLY A 561 20.31 11.33 -1.82
C GLY A 561 18.86 10.85 -1.68
N LEU A 562 18.60 9.90 -0.79
CA LEU A 562 17.25 9.41 -0.50
C LEU A 562 16.55 10.28 0.54
N THR A 563 17.29 10.84 1.48
CA THR A 563 16.80 11.76 2.51
C THR A 563 17.84 12.86 2.77
N SER A 564 17.47 13.88 3.55
CA SER A 564 18.38 14.96 3.92
C SER A 564 19.05 14.67 5.27
N LEU A 565 20.19 15.36 5.52
CA LEU A 565 20.89 15.26 6.79
C LEU A 565 19.99 15.73 7.96
N LYS A 566 19.23 16.81 7.75
CA LYS A 566 18.28 17.35 8.74
C LYS A 566 17.25 16.32 9.20
N GLU A 567 16.77 15.46 8.30
CA GLU A 567 15.83 14.41 8.67
C GLU A 567 16.47 13.36 9.58
N ILE A 568 17.73 13.02 9.36
CA ILE A 568 18.45 12.10 10.25
C ILE A 568 18.72 12.73 11.60
N GLU A 569 19.10 14.02 11.64
CA GLU A 569 19.25 14.78 12.89
C GLU A 569 17.94 14.87 13.68
N ARG A 570 16.79 15.02 13.00
CA ARG A 570 15.46 15.02 13.61
C ARG A 570 15.15 13.69 14.30
N ILE A 571 15.49 12.57 13.65
CA ILE A 571 15.20 11.22 14.15
C ILE A 571 16.09 10.88 15.35
N GLN A 572 17.35 11.29 15.34
CA GLN A 572 18.33 10.86 16.34
C GLN A 572 18.61 11.87 17.44
N GLY A 573 17.97 13.04 17.39
CA GLY A 573 18.42 14.17 18.20
C GLY A 573 19.80 14.67 17.70
N ARG A 574 20.33 15.73 18.32
CA ARG A 574 21.56 16.42 17.86
C ARG A 574 22.87 15.63 18.05
N CYS A 575 22.83 14.33 18.29
CA CYS A 575 24.01 13.50 18.52
C CYS A 575 24.13 12.40 17.47
N ILE A 576 24.68 12.76 16.29
CA ILE A 576 25.33 11.77 15.43
C ILE A 576 26.76 11.61 15.98
N GLN A 577 26.91 10.82 17.05
CA GLN A 577 28.22 10.42 17.58
C GLN A 577 28.48 8.95 17.32
#